data_a7a21a6d7029c24271e37adedba3bc3a
#
_entry.id   a7a21a6d7029c24271e37adedba3bc3a
#
_cell.length_a   1.000
_cell.length_b   1.000
_cell.length_c   1.000
_cell.angle_alpha   90.00
_cell.angle_beta   90.00
_cell.angle_gamma   90.00
#
_symmetry.space_group_name_H-M   'P 1'
#
loop_
_entity.id
_entity.type
_entity.pdbx_description
1 polymer ?
#
loop_
_entity_poly.entity_id
_entity_poly.type
_entity_poly.pdbx_seq_one_letter_code
_entity_poly.pdbx_strand_id
1 'polypeptide(L)'
;WQETEYYGLIHFGMPTIVNQEWSDGTVKPENFAPELFSASEWVKLFKDAGMKGLVLTVKHHDGFCLWNSRFTDYCVKNAINWEVENRDIVKLISDECEKQGLKFGIYITPLDRHETTYGTGDAYNTYFKSLLSELLTNYGDIFYVRFDGTVEPVKGGYEQQYDWEGYYELVRRLQPNAVI
;
A
#
# COMPACT_ATOMS: atom_id res chain seq x y z
N TRP A 1 16.76 3.84 -11.53
CA TRP A 1 16.80 3.67 -10.06
C TRP A 1 18.10 4.15 -9.46
N GLN A 2 19.24 3.78 -9.99
CA GLN A 2 20.56 4.21 -9.49
C GLN A 2 20.67 5.74 -9.34
N GLU A 3 20.09 6.51 -10.26
CA GLU A 3 20.08 7.98 -10.21
C GLU A 3 19.13 8.55 -9.14
N THR A 4 18.27 7.73 -8.56
CA THR A 4 17.34 8.16 -7.50
C THR A 4 18.05 8.30 -6.16
N GLU A 5 19.05 7.45 -5.86
CA GLU A 5 19.94 7.42 -4.69
C GLU A 5 19.31 7.77 -3.33
N TYR A 6 18.57 8.87 -3.25
CA TYR A 6 17.95 9.38 -2.03
C TYR A 6 16.42 9.45 -2.20
N TYR A 7 15.73 8.57 -1.49
CA TYR A 7 14.26 8.52 -1.42
C TYR A 7 13.84 8.16 0.00
N GLY A 8 12.61 8.46 0.36
CA GLY A 8 12.07 8.18 1.68
C GLY A 8 10.85 7.27 1.65
N LEU A 9 10.51 6.71 2.80
CA LEU A 9 9.34 5.87 3.02
C LEU A 9 8.38 6.57 3.98
N ILE A 10 7.10 6.60 3.62
CA ILE A 10 6.00 6.93 4.53
C ILE A 10 5.33 5.64 4.98
N HIS A 11 5.44 5.34 6.27
CA HIS A 11 4.79 4.21 6.90
C HIS A 11 3.56 4.70 7.66
N PHE A 12 2.42 4.71 6.97
CA PHE A 12 1.16 5.27 7.45
C PHE A 12 0.01 4.31 7.15
N GLY A 13 -0.98 4.22 8.05
CA GLY A 13 -2.12 3.34 7.88
C GLY A 13 -2.95 3.20 9.15
N MET A 14 -3.78 2.17 9.24
CA MET A 14 -4.61 1.90 10.41
C MET A 14 -3.78 1.80 11.71
N PRO A 15 -2.58 1.18 11.73
CA PRO A 15 -1.72 1.15 12.93
C PRO A 15 -1.43 2.54 13.49
N THR A 16 -1.21 3.54 12.63
CA THR A 16 -0.98 4.93 13.04
C THR A 16 -2.19 5.51 13.77
N ILE A 17 -3.40 5.23 13.27
CA ILE A 17 -4.67 5.74 13.83
C ILE A 17 -4.93 5.15 15.22
N VAL A 18 -4.61 3.87 15.41
CA VAL A 18 -4.84 3.17 16.69
C VAL A 18 -3.63 3.24 17.63
N ASN A 19 -2.58 3.99 17.26
CA ASN A 19 -1.34 4.14 18.01
C ASN A 19 -0.70 2.79 18.41
N GLN A 20 -0.56 1.91 17.43
CA GLN A 20 0.06 0.60 17.57
C GLN A 20 1.11 0.41 16.49
N GLU A 21 2.12 -0.42 16.75
CA GLU A 21 3.09 -0.80 15.71
C GLU A 21 2.42 -1.64 14.62
N TRP A 22 1.56 -2.59 15.02
CA TRP A 22 0.79 -3.45 14.13
C TRP A 22 -0.67 -3.50 14.59
N SER A 23 -1.60 -3.35 13.65
CA SER A 23 -3.02 -3.60 13.86
C SER A 23 -3.35 -5.07 13.54
N ASP A 24 -4.37 -5.61 14.18
CA ASP A 24 -4.79 -7.01 14.07
C ASP A 24 -5.79 -7.28 12.91
N GLY A 25 -6.14 -6.26 12.12
CA GLY A 25 -7.10 -6.36 11.03
C GLY A 25 -8.57 -6.34 11.45
N THR A 26 -8.88 -6.07 12.73
CA THR A 26 -10.27 -6.03 13.25
C THR A 26 -10.82 -4.61 13.41
N VAL A 27 -9.96 -3.60 13.31
CA VAL A 27 -10.37 -2.19 13.45
C VAL A 27 -11.24 -1.80 12.26
N LYS A 28 -12.44 -1.27 12.55
CA LYS A 28 -13.38 -0.91 11.49
C LYS A 28 -12.85 0.23 10.60
N PRO A 29 -13.09 0.21 9.29
CA PRO A 29 -12.69 1.28 8.36
C PRO A 29 -13.14 2.68 8.80
N GLU A 30 -14.32 2.80 9.43
CA GLU A 30 -14.87 4.07 9.89
C GLU A 30 -13.98 4.78 10.92
N ASN A 31 -13.10 4.03 11.61
CA ASN A 31 -12.16 4.61 12.58
C ASN A 31 -10.96 5.29 11.90
N PHE A 32 -10.75 5.06 10.60
CA PHE A 32 -9.70 5.71 9.85
C PHE A 32 -10.11 7.15 9.48
N ALA A 33 -9.76 8.08 10.34
CA ALA A 33 -10.08 9.50 10.16
C ALA A 33 -8.89 10.39 10.58
N PRO A 34 -7.83 10.48 9.75
CA PRO A 34 -6.66 11.29 10.08
C PRO A 34 -7.03 12.79 10.08
N GLU A 35 -6.75 13.48 11.19
CA GLU A 35 -7.12 14.88 11.38
C GLU A 35 -6.30 15.84 10.51
N LEU A 36 -5.02 15.54 10.30
CA LEU A 36 -4.06 16.43 9.64
C LEU A 36 -3.36 15.73 8.46
N PHE A 37 -4.16 15.29 7.47
CA PHE A 37 -3.60 14.71 6.25
C PHE A 37 -3.51 15.78 5.15
N SER A 38 -2.31 15.96 4.60
CA SER A 38 -2.07 16.81 3.43
C SER A 38 -1.03 16.16 2.51
N ALA A 39 -1.47 15.61 1.40
CA ALA A 39 -0.59 15.01 0.41
C ALA A 39 0.47 16.00 -0.11
N SER A 40 0.03 17.25 -0.36
CA SER A 40 0.91 18.30 -0.87
C SER A 40 2.03 18.66 0.11
N GLU A 41 1.72 18.78 1.40
CA GLU A 41 2.72 19.08 2.42
C GLU A 41 3.67 17.90 2.64
N TRP A 42 3.17 16.68 2.66
CA TRP A 42 3.99 15.49 2.81
C TRP A 42 5.00 15.37 1.67
N VAL A 43 4.53 15.45 0.42
CA VAL A 43 5.41 15.36 -0.75
C VAL A 43 6.41 16.52 -0.78
N LYS A 44 5.95 17.73 -0.41
CA LYS A 44 6.82 18.90 -0.31
C LYS A 44 7.97 18.71 0.69
N LEU A 45 7.71 18.12 1.86
CA LEU A 45 8.75 17.84 2.85
C LEU A 45 9.86 16.94 2.28
N PHE A 46 9.49 15.89 1.54
CA PHE A 46 10.46 15.00 0.88
C PHE A 46 11.28 15.76 -0.18
N LYS A 47 10.61 16.57 -0.99
CA LYS A 47 11.26 17.41 -1.99
C LYS A 47 12.24 18.41 -1.38
N ASP A 48 11.81 19.14 -0.35
CA ASP A 48 12.64 20.13 0.36
C ASP A 48 13.86 19.48 1.03
N ALA A 49 13.74 18.22 1.47
CA ALA A 49 14.85 17.42 1.97
C ALA A 49 15.81 16.93 0.88
N GLY A 50 15.56 17.24 -0.39
CA GLY A 50 16.38 16.83 -1.54
C GLY A 50 16.13 15.39 -2.01
N MET A 51 15.06 14.73 -1.53
CA MET A 51 14.69 13.40 -2.01
C MET A 51 14.14 13.44 -3.43
N LYS A 52 14.41 12.39 -4.19
CA LYS A 52 13.97 12.23 -5.59
C LYS A 52 12.81 11.25 -5.76
N GLY A 53 12.43 10.59 -4.69
CA GLY A 53 11.34 9.62 -4.66
C GLY A 53 10.72 9.47 -3.28
N LEU A 54 9.49 9.01 -3.28
CA LEU A 54 8.71 8.71 -2.10
C LEU A 54 8.08 7.34 -2.28
N VAL A 55 8.21 6.47 -1.27
CA VAL A 55 7.56 5.16 -1.21
C VAL A 55 6.48 5.22 -0.13
N LEU A 56 5.24 4.94 -0.51
CA LEU A 56 4.09 4.92 0.41
C LEU A 56 3.76 3.49 0.80
N THR A 57 3.57 3.22 2.09
CA THR A 57 2.89 2.00 2.53
C THR A 57 1.44 2.06 2.11
N VAL A 58 1.06 1.27 1.10
CA VAL A 58 -0.31 1.28 0.57
C VAL A 58 -1.22 0.26 1.26
N LYS A 59 -0.64 -0.84 1.77
CA LYS A 59 -1.29 -1.86 2.60
C LYS A 59 -0.28 -2.45 3.57
N HIS A 60 -0.59 -2.44 4.87
CA HIS A 60 0.20 -3.09 5.91
C HIS A 60 -0.37 -4.47 6.28
N HIS A 61 0.20 -5.14 7.30
CA HIS A 61 -0.15 -6.51 7.74
C HIS A 61 -1.61 -6.67 8.20
N ASP A 62 -2.26 -5.58 8.61
CA ASP A 62 -3.68 -5.57 8.99
C ASP A 62 -4.63 -5.74 7.80
N GLY A 63 -4.15 -5.58 6.58
CA GLY A 63 -4.95 -5.70 5.37
C GLY A 63 -5.63 -4.41 4.91
N PHE A 64 -5.57 -3.30 5.70
CA PHE A 64 -6.24 -2.05 5.34
C PHE A 64 -5.59 -1.39 4.13
N CYS A 65 -6.40 -1.16 3.09
CA CYS A 65 -5.96 -0.57 1.83
C CYS A 65 -6.14 0.94 1.83
N LEU A 66 -5.06 1.70 1.55
CA LEU A 66 -5.09 3.17 1.46
C LEU A 66 -5.61 3.70 0.11
N TRP A 67 -6.23 2.84 -0.70
CA TRP A 67 -6.88 3.20 -1.97
C TRP A 67 -8.30 2.62 -2.05
N ASN A 68 -9.08 3.11 -2.99
CA ASN A 68 -10.46 2.67 -3.21
C ASN A 68 -10.49 1.33 -3.96
N SER A 69 -10.10 0.24 -3.28
CA SER A 69 -10.11 -1.10 -3.88
C SER A 69 -11.51 -1.57 -4.26
N ARG A 70 -11.60 -2.36 -5.33
CA ARG A 70 -12.81 -3.08 -5.74
C ARG A 70 -12.85 -4.52 -5.23
N PHE A 71 -11.76 -4.98 -4.62
CA PHE A 71 -11.60 -6.38 -4.19
C PHE A 71 -11.75 -6.56 -2.68
N THR A 72 -11.75 -5.47 -1.92
CA THR A 72 -12.01 -5.49 -0.48
C THR A 72 -12.78 -4.26 -0.03
N ASP A 73 -13.64 -4.44 0.97
CA ASP A 73 -14.30 -3.33 1.68
C ASP A 73 -13.43 -2.80 2.84
N TYR A 74 -12.33 -3.49 3.17
CA TYR A 74 -11.37 -3.05 4.19
C TYR A 74 -10.39 -2.04 3.62
N CYS A 75 -10.91 -0.86 3.28
CA CYS A 75 -10.16 0.19 2.60
C CYS A 75 -10.70 1.59 2.91
N VAL A 76 -9.95 2.61 2.53
CA VAL A 76 -10.27 4.04 2.77
C VAL A 76 -11.60 4.50 2.19
N LYS A 77 -12.14 3.82 1.17
CA LYS A 77 -13.48 4.09 0.63
C LYS A 77 -14.55 4.04 1.75
N ASN A 78 -14.40 3.12 2.69
CA ASN A 78 -15.32 2.91 3.81
C ASN A 78 -14.92 3.66 5.10
N ALA A 79 -13.94 4.53 5.04
CA ALA A 79 -13.54 5.45 6.11
C ALA A 79 -14.54 6.64 6.19
N ILE A 80 -15.81 6.35 6.43
CA ILE A 80 -16.91 7.32 6.29
C ILE A 80 -16.84 8.48 7.28
N ASN A 81 -16.19 8.28 8.43
CA ASN A 81 -16.00 9.34 9.43
C ASN A 81 -14.86 10.31 9.06
N TRP A 82 -14.09 10.01 8.03
CA TRP A 82 -13.12 10.95 7.46
C TRP A 82 -13.81 11.81 6.40
N GLU A 83 -14.25 12.98 6.81
CA GLU A 83 -15.07 13.91 6.00
C GLU A 83 -14.20 14.70 5.00
N VAL A 84 -13.69 14.01 3.97
CA VAL A 84 -12.93 14.60 2.86
C VAL A 84 -13.55 14.20 1.52
N GLU A 85 -13.35 15.03 0.50
CA GLU A 85 -13.89 14.81 -0.83
C GLU A 85 -13.30 13.53 -1.47
N ASN A 86 -12.01 13.33 -1.34
CA ASN A 86 -11.32 12.16 -1.86
C ASN A 86 -10.52 11.45 -0.75
N ARG A 87 -10.85 10.18 -0.50
CA ARG A 87 -10.20 9.35 0.52
C ARG A 87 -9.09 8.46 -0.06
N ASP A 88 -8.90 8.42 -1.36
CA ASP A 88 -7.85 7.61 -2.00
C ASP A 88 -6.47 8.24 -1.77
N ILE A 89 -5.84 7.86 -0.65
CA ILE A 89 -4.53 8.40 -0.25
C ILE A 89 -3.46 8.06 -1.28
N VAL A 90 -3.52 6.86 -1.87
CA VAL A 90 -2.55 6.45 -2.91
C VAL A 90 -2.65 7.39 -4.11
N LYS A 91 -3.88 7.70 -4.55
CA LYS A 91 -4.13 8.67 -5.64
C LYS A 91 -3.63 10.07 -5.29
N LEU A 92 -3.98 10.56 -4.11
CA LEU A 92 -3.57 11.90 -3.68
C LEU A 92 -2.06 12.06 -3.61
N ILE A 93 -1.33 11.06 -3.09
CA ILE A 93 0.13 11.09 -2.98
C ILE A 93 0.80 10.90 -4.34
N SER A 94 0.31 9.95 -5.18
CA SER A 94 0.89 9.72 -6.50
C SER A 94 0.77 10.94 -7.41
N ASP A 95 -0.42 11.58 -7.44
CA ASP A 95 -0.64 12.80 -8.22
C ASP A 95 0.23 13.98 -7.74
N GLU A 96 0.40 14.11 -6.44
CA GLU A 96 1.21 15.16 -5.88
C GLU A 96 2.72 14.90 -6.12
N CYS A 97 3.16 13.63 -6.13
CA CYS A 97 4.50 13.25 -6.55
C CYS A 97 4.77 13.66 -7.99
N GLU A 98 3.87 13.32 -8.92
CA GLU A 98 3.97 13.72 -10.32
C GLU A 98 4.06 15.24 -10.47
N LYS A 99 3.14 15.98 -9.85
CA LYS A 99 3.08 17.44 -9.86
C LYS A 99 4.35 18.11 -9.32
N GLN A 100 4.93 17.57 -8.25
CA GLN A 100 6.14 18.13 -7.63
C GLN A 100 7.45 17.56 -8.20
N GLY A 101 7.39 16.58 -9.11
CA GLY A 101 8.52 15.99 -9.78
C GLY A 101 9.30 14.96 -8.93
N LEU A 102 8.62 14.28 -7.98
CA LEU A 102 9.15 13.12 -7.26
C LEU A 102 8.69 11.83 -7.95
N LYS A 103 9.53 10.80 -7.89
CA LYS A 103 9.13 9.45 -8.29
C LYS A 103 8.26 8.84 -7.21
N PHE A 104 7.18 8.15 -7.62
CA PHE A 104 6.29 7.46 -6.71
C PHE A 104 6.61 5.96 -6.66
N GLY A 105 6.67 5.40 -5.46
CA GLY A 105 6.83 3.97 -5.21
C GLY A 105 5.85 3.48 -4.15
N ILE A 106 5.67 2.18 -4.09
CA ILE A 106 4.76 1.52 -3.15
C ILE A 106 5.48 0.49 -2.29
N TYR A 107 5.07 0.41 -1.03
CA TYR A 107 5.32 -0.73 -0.14
C TYR A 107 4.00 -1.44 0.10
N ILE A 108 3.96 -2.73 -0.15
CA ILE A 108 2.80 -3.58 0.07
C ILE A 108 3.21 -4.89 0.74
N THR A 109 2.48 -5.30 1.76
CA THR A 109 2.71 -6.60 2.38
C THR A 109 1.73 -7.66 1.87
N PRO A 110 2.21 -8.86 1.51
CA PRO A 110 1.32 -9.99 1.26
C PRO A 110 0.74 -10.60 2.54
N LEU A 111 1.30 -10.36 3.72
CA LEU A 111 0.63 -10.73 4.97
C LEU A 111 -0.68 -9.96 5.11
N ASP A 112 -1.77 -10.65 5.49
CA ASP A 112 -3.09 -10.05 5.64
C ASP A 112 -3.83 -10.70 6.82
N ARG A 113 -4.05 -9.90 7.86
CA ARG A 113 -4.74 -10.36 9.07
C ARG A 113 -6.25 -10.21 8.99
N HIS A 114 -6.75 -9.48 7.97
CA HIS A 114 -8.17 -9.24 7.76
C HIS A 114 -8.79 -10.21 6.77
N GLU A 115 -8.10 -10.48 5.63
CA GLU A 115 -8.63 -11.27 4.53
C GLU A 115 -8.80 -12.75 4.93
N THR A 116 -10.01 -13.25 4.80
CA THR A 116 -10.38 -14.60 5.25
C THR A 116 -9.76 -15.72 4.42
N THR A 117 -9.34 -15.43 3.19
CA THR A 117 -8.64 -16.39 2.34
C THR A 117 -7.15 -16.49 2.64
N TYR A 118 -6.60 -15.64 3.52
CA TYR A 118 -5.20 -15.74 3.93
C TYR A 118 -4.94 -17.12 4.58
N GLY A 119 -3.88 -17.79 4.12
CA GLY A 119 -3.54 -19.16 4.52
C GLY A 119 -4.18 -20.26 3.66
N THR A 120 -4.94 -19.91 2.60
CA THR A 120 -5.57 -20.90 1.71
C THR A 120 -4.81 -21.11 0.39
N GLY A 121 -3.58 -20.60 0.26
CA GLY A 121 -2.75 -20.76 -0.93
C GLY A 121 -3.27 -19.95 -2.13
N ASP A 122 -3.69 -20.63 -3.19
CA ASP A 122 -4.01 -19.99 -4.49
C ASP A 122 -5.18 -18.99 -4.44
N ALA A 123 -6.17 -19.22 -3.59
CA ALA A 123 -7.28 -18.28 -3.46
C ALA A 123 -6.80 -16.93 -2.96
N TYR A 124 -5.95 -16.92 -1.93
CA TYR A 124 -5.34 -15.70 -1.44
C TYR A 124 -4.38 -15.08 -2.46
N ASN A 125 -3.55 -15.88 -3.13
CA ASN A 125 -2.64 -15.38 -4.16
C ASN A 125 -3.39 -14.70 -5.30
N THR A 126 -4.56 -15.20 -5.68
CA THR A 126 -5.44 -14.58 -6.69
C THR A 126 -5.98 -13.24 -6.19
N TYR A 127 -6.45 -13.17 -4.94
CA TYR A 127 -6.90 -11.94 -4.31
C TYR A 127 -5.77 -10.90 -4.27
N PHE A 128 -4.60 -11.27 -3.76
CA PHE A 128 -3.46 -10.36 -3.66
C PHE A 128 -2.98 -9.85 -5.02
N LYS A 129 -2.94 -10.71 -6.05
CA LYS A 129 -2.64 -10.29 -7.43
C LYS A 129 -3.68 -9.30 -7.98
N SER A 130 -4.93 -9.41 -7.58
CA SER A 130 -5.98 -8.46 -7.97
C SER A 130 -5.74 -7.08 -7.34
N LEU A 131 -5.41 -7.02 -6.04
CA LEU A 131 -5.00 -5.78 -5.37
C LEU A 131 -3.77 -5.15 -6.02
N LEU A 132 -2.75 -5.97 -6.28
CA LEU A 132 -1.52 -5.53 -6.91
C LEU A 132 -1.77 -4.98 -8.33
N SER A 133 -2.66 -5.61 -9.10
CA SER A 133 -3.04 -5.13 -10.43
C SER A 133 -3.68 -3.75 -10.38
N GLU A 134 -4.56 -3.47 -9.41
CA GLU A 134 -5.14 -2.12 -9.25
C GLU A 134 -4.05 -1.08 -9.03
N LEU A 135 -3.12 -1.36 -8.14
CA LEU A 135 -2.02 -0.44 -7.81
C LEU A 135 -1.11 -0.18 -9.01
N LEU A 136 -0.76 -1.23 -9.75
CA LEU A 136 0.16 -1.13 -10.88
C LEU A 136 -0.45 -0.50 -12.14
N THR A 137 -1.78 -0.30 -12.19
CA THR A 137 -2.47 0.24 -13.37
C THR A 137 -3.12 1.60 -13.18
N ASN A 138 -3.43 2.00 -11.93
CA ASN A 138 -4.29 3.17 -11.68
C ASN A 138 -3.54 4.40 -11.16
N TYR A 139 -2.25 4.29 -10.81
CA TYR A 139 -1.53 5.33 -10.07
C TYR A 139 -0.26 5.85 -10.79
N GLY A 140 -0.25 5.76 -12.12
CA GLY A 140 0.85 6.25 -12.96
C GLY A 140 2.10 5.37 -12.92
N ASP A 141 3.25 6.00 -13.17
CA ASP A 141 4.53 5.30 -13.19
C ASP A 141 5.03 5.02 -11.77
N ILE A 142 5.29 3.76 -11.47
CA ILE A 142 5.83 3.31 -10.19
C ILE A 142 7.30 2.97 -10.36
N PHE A 143 8.20 3.67 -9.63
CA PHE A 143 9.64 3.41 -9.74
C PHE A 143 10.13 2.27 -8.85
N TYR A 144 9.40 1.95 -7.78
CA TYR A 144 9.79 0.94 -6.81
C TYR A 144 8.56 0.24 -6.22
N VAL A 145 8.58 -1.09 -6.24
CA VAL A 145 7.60 -1.94 -5.55
C VAL A 145 8.32 -2.74 -4.48
N ARG A 146 8.07 -2.41 -3.22
CA ARG A 146 8.63 -3.13 -2.08
C ARG A 146 7.61 -4.10 -1.51
N PHE A 147 7.90 -5.39 -1.58
CA PHE A 147 7.16 -6.40 -0.85
C PHE A 147 7.76 -6.62 0.54
N ASP A 148 6.91 -6.79 1.55
CA ASP A 148 7.33 -7.35 2.82
C ASP A 148 7.20 -8.88 2.75
N GLY A 149 8.27 -9.58 3.12
CA GLY A 149 8.32 -11.04 3.08
C GLY A 149 7.78 -11.74 4.32
N THR A 150 7.23 -10.97 5.28
CA THR A 150 6.70 -11.53 6.53
C THR A 150 5.55 -12.50 6.27
N VAL A 151 5.55 -13.62 6.96
CA VAL A 151 4.48 -14.61 6.98
C VAL A 151 4.11 -14.92 8.43
N GLU A 152 2.82 -15.06 8.68
CA GLU A 152 2.31 -15.51 9.98
C GLU A 152 1.42 -16.74 9.78
N PRO A 153 1.49 -17.73 10.71
CA PRO A 153 0.60 -18.88 10.64
C PRO A 153 -0.84 -18.46 10.97
N VAL A 154 -1.80 -19.00 10.22
CA VAL A 154 -3.22 -18.89 10.54
C VAL A 154 -3.65 -19.88 11.63
N LYS A 155 -4.90 -19.77 12.13
CA LYS A 155 -5.47 -20.77 13.02
C LYS A 155 -5.35 -22.16 12.40
N GLY A 156 -4.67 -23.08 13.12
CA GLY A 156 -4.37 -24.42 12.63
C GLY A 156 -2.91 -24.65 12.24
N GLY A 157 -2.05 -23.61 12.32
CA GLY A 157 -0.61 -23.72 12.12
C GLY A 157 -0.19 -23.73 10.64
N TYR A 158 -1.10 -23.47 9.71
CA TYR A 158 -0.75 -23.35 8.29
C TYR A 158 -0.19 -21.97 7.99
N GLU A 159 0.81 -21.91 7.13
CA GLU A 159 1.38 -20.67 6.60
C GLU A 159 0.92 -20.45 5.16
N GLN A 160 0.66 -19.18 4.81
CA GLN A 160 0.37 -18.82 3.44
C GLN A 160 1.59 -19.06 2.56
N GLN A 161 1.41 -19.83 1.50
CA GLN A 161 2.42 -19.99 0.45
C GLN A 161 2.23 -18.87 -0.57
N TYR A 162 3.16 -17.91 -0.60
CA TYR A 162 3.10 -16.78 -1.52
C TYR A 162 3.57 -17.17 -2.92
N ASP A 163 2.85 -16.73 -3.93
CA ASP A 163 3.22 -16.87 -5.34
C ASP A 163 4.18 -15.74 -5.79
N TRP A 164 5.39 -15.76 -5.22
CA TRP A 164 6.41 -14.73 -5.50
C TRP A 164 6.71 -14.57 -6.99
N GLU A 165 6.79 -15.67 -7.72
CA GLU A 165 7.04 -15.65 -9.17
C GLU A 165 5.93 -14.88 -9.89
N GLY A 166 4.66 -15.25 -9.62
CA GLY A 166 3.52 -14.56 -10.21
C GLY A 166 3.39 -13.10 -9.80
N TYR A 167 3.79 -12.72 -8.57
CA TYR A 167 3.82 -11.32 -8.14
C TYR A 167 4.87 -10.53 -8.90
N TYR A 168 6.08 -11.05 -9.04
CA TYR A 168 7.17 -10.40 -9.78
C TYR A 168 6.87 -10.29 -11.27
N GLU A 169 6.32 -11.34 -11.90
CA GLU A 169 5.89 -11.31 -13.29
C GLU A 169 4.83 -10.23 -13.54
N LEU A 170 3.88 -10.10 -12.62
CA LEU A 170 2.84 -9.06 -12.71
C LEU A 170 3.45 -7.66 -12.67
N VAL A 171 4.38 -7.40 -11.74
CA VAL A 171 5.08 -6.11 -11.67
C VAL A 171 5.88 -5.86 -12.95
N ARG A 172 6.68 -6.82 -13.41
CA ARG A 172 7.50 -6.69 -14.63
C ARG A 172 6.67 -6.39 -15.87
N ARG A 173 5.47 -6.99 -15.96
CA ARG A 173 4.57 -6.78 -17.09
C ARG A 173 3.90 -5.41 -17.08
N LEU A 174 3.43 -4.94 -15.92
CA LEU A 174 2.64 -3.72 -15.80
C LEU A 174 3.49 -2.48 -15.55
N GLN A 175 4.64 -2.64 -14.88
CA GLN A 175 5.59 -1.57 -14.54
C GLN A 175 7.02 -2.04 -14.86
N PRO A 176 7.39 -2.16 -16.14
CA PRO A 176 8.66 -2.79 -16.56
C PRO A 176 9.91 -2.04 -16.06
N ASN A 177 9.78 -0.77 -15.73
CA ASN A 177 10.88 0.07 -15.21
C ASN A 177 10.97 0.08 -13.68
N ALA A 178 10.03 -0.53 -12.98
CA ALA A 178 10.05 -0.58 -11.52
C ALA A 178 11.15 -1.50 -11.01
N VAL A 179 11.79 -1.11 -9.93
CA VAL A 179 12.62 -2.01 -9.11
C VAL A 179 11.73 -2.77 -8.13
N ILE A 180 12.05 -4.04 -7.89
CA ILE A 180 11.36 -4.87 -6.90
C ILE A 180 12.37 -5.19 -5.79
#